data_f79ee1255332d214708539d5d43c64bf
#
_entry.id   f79ee1255332d214708539d5d43c64bf
#
_cell.length_a   1.000
_cell.length_b   1.000
_cell.length_c   1.000
_cell.angle_alpha   90.00
_cell.angle_beta   90.00
_cell.angle_gamma   90.00
#
_symmetry.space_group_name_H-M   'P 1'
#
loop_
_entity.id
_entity.type
_entity.pdbx_description
1 polymer ?
#
loop_
_entity_poly.entity_id
_entity_poly.type
_entity_poly.pdbx_seq_one_letter_code
_entity_poly.pdbx_strand_id
1 'polypeptide(L)'
;MEINKIYNEDCFDTMKRMVSDNQTVDIILTSPPYCTPKDDARKNTPKRFKNHDVFYDVFEGFESPEFYRKWTVELFKAYDDVLEKDGVVLYNLSYSTENPYLAYLCIADVIKYTNFVVADCISWKKNSALPQNRNSNRLTRVCEFVFVLVRELELKTFRTTKEQYGNMQNNYTNLATNFIEAPNNDILSTEVNKLNNATFSTAFVNELLKIYAYPNYTVYDSFMGTGTTAVACKNYGCNYIGSEISKAQVEFANKRLSEGLYSMKKPDIKCLF
;
A
#
# COMPACT_ATOMS: atom_id res chain seq x y z
N MET A 1 -4.40 13.46 -17.60
CA MET A 1 -4.68 13.92 -16.19
C MET A 1 -3.45 14.65 -15.64
N GLU A 2 -3.60 15.48 -14.59
CA GLU A 2 -2.46 16.11 -13.91
C GLU A 2 -1.74 15.08 -13.02
N ILE A 3 -0.42 15.01 -13.15
CA ILE A 3 0.44 14.28 -12.21
C ILE A 3 0.73 15.13 -10.97
N ASN A 4 1.23 14.52 -9.91
CA ASN A 4 1.49 15.14 -8.61
C ASN A 4 0.21 15.72 -7.98
N LYS A 5 -0.87 14.96 -8.12
CA LYS A 5 -2.20 15.34 -7.64
C LYS A 5 -2.92 14.19 -6.95
N ILE A 6 -3.66 14.53 -5.89
CA ILE A 6 -4.57 13.63 -5.19
C ILE A 6 -5.99 14.02 -5.59
N TYR A 7 -6.73 13.10 -6.19
CA TYR A 7 -8.10 13.28 -6.64
C TYR A 7 -9.07 12.84 -5.57
N ASN A 8 -10.02 13.70 -5.21
CA ASN A 8 -11.06 13.36 -4.23
C ASN A 8 -12.21 12.62 -4.93
N GLU A 9 -12.01 11.35 -5.21
CA GLU A 9 -12.94 10.49 -5.92
C GLU A 9 -12.63 9.01 -5.70
N ASP A 10 -13.51 8.14 -6.16
CA ASP A 10 -13.28 6.70 -6.17
C ASP A 10 -12.15 6.32 -7.12
N CYS A 11 -11.35 5.33 -6.74
CA CYS A 11 -10.20 4.88 -7.51
C CYS A 11 -10.57 4.36 -8.91
N PHE A 12 -11.75 3.72 -9.06
CA PHE A 12 -12.21 3.27 -10.38
C PHE A 12 -12.51 4.45 -11.32
N ASP A 13 -13.01 5.56 -10.79
CA ASP A 13 -13.28 6.76 -11.60
C ASP A 13 -11.97 7.43 -12.01
N THR A 14 -10.98 7.49 -11.13
CA THR A 14 -9.64 7.94 -11.48
C THR A 14 -9.03 7.06 -12.58
N MET A 15 -9.06 5.74 -12.45
CA MET A 15 -8.51 4.82 -13.45
C MET A 15 -9.23 4.91 -14.80
N LYS A 16 -10.57 5.05 -14.82
CA LYS A 16 -11.31 5.30 -16.07
C LYS A 16 -10.84 6.57 -16.79
N ARG A 17 -10.55 7.64 -16.03
CA ARG A 17 -10.00 8.87 -16.62
C ARG A 17 -8.58 8.68 -17.13
N MET A 18 -7.73 7.92 -16.39
CA MET A 18 -6.39 7.59 -16.86
C MET A 18 -6.45 6.85 -18.21
N VAL A 19 -7.32 5.85 -18.33
CA VAL A 19 -7.56 5.15 -19.61
C VAL A 19 -8.02 6.11 -20.70
N SER A 20 -9.00 6.99 -20.41
CA SER A 20 -9.49 7.98 -21.36
C SER A 20 -8.41 8.94 -21.85
N ASP A 21 -7.47 9.29 -21.00
CA ASP A 21 -6.36 10.20 -21.29
C ASP A 21 -5.12 9.47 -21.84
N ASN A 22 -5.19 8.14 -22.06
CA ASN A 22 -4.05 7.28 -22.41
C ASN A 22 -2.86 7.45 -21.45
N GLN A 23 -3.15 7.61 -20.17
CA GLN A 23 -2.15 7.79 -19.13
C GLN A 23 -1.91 6.48 -18.38
N THR A 24 -0.65 6.10 -18.28
CA THR A 24 -0.17 4.93 -17.55
C THR A 24 0.70 5.33 -16.37
N VAL A 25 0.97 4.39 -15.47
CA VAL A 25 1.86 4.56 -14.32
C VAL A 25 2.85 3.41 -14.24
N ASP A 26 4.06 3.70 -13.79
CA ASP A 26 5.13 2.71 -13.68
C ASP A 26 4.92 1.76 -12.51
N ILE A 27 4.34 2.25 -11.42
CA ILE A 27 4.15 1.52 -10.17
C ILE A 27 2.76 1.82 -9.61
N ILE A 28 2.06 0.79 -9.19
CA ILE A 28 0.89 0.93 -8.29
C ILE A 28 1.36 0.51 -6.90
N LEU A 29 1.35 1.42 -5.93
CA LEU A 29 1.75 1.17 -4.55
C LEU A 29 0.61 1.58 -3.63
N THR A 30 -0.01 0.62 -2.97
CA THR A 30 -1.23 0.89 -2.23
C THR A 30 -1.49 -0.10 -1.10
N SER A 31 -2.26 0.35 -0.11
CA SER A 31 -2.86 -0.49 0.93
C SER A 31 -4.38 -0.31 0.87
N PRO A 32 -5.13 -1.30 0.40
CA PRO A 32 -6.57 -1.19 0.26
C PRO A 32 -7.25 -1.10 1.63
N PRO A 33 -8.50 -0.60 1.69
CA PRO A 33 -9.28 -0.70 2.90
C PRO A 33 -9.46 -2.18 3.26
N TYR A 34 -9.22 -2.53 4.54
CA TYR A 34 -9.38 -3.90 5.00
C TYR A 34 -10.84 -4.31 5.06
N CYS A 35 -11.10 -5.60 4.85
CA CYS A 35 -12.44 -6.18 5.02
C CYS A 35 -12.82 -6.17 6.51
N THR A 36 -13.34 -5.05 6.96
CA THR A 36 -13.91 -4.90 8.30
C THR A 36 -15.44 -5.10 8.24
N PRO A 37 -16.07 -5.73 9.25
CA PRO A 37 -17.52 -5.81 9.30
C PRO A 37 -18.15 -4.42 9.31
N LYS A 38 -19.30 -4.27 8.63
CA LYS A 38 -20.11 -3.04 8.73
C LYS A 38 -20.48 -2.73 10.19
N ASP A 39 -20.71 -1.47 10.49
CA ASP A 39 -20.85 -0.91 11.85
C ASP A 39 -21.79 -1.63 12.83
N ASP A 40 -22.76 -2.42 12.36
CA ASP A 40 -23.69 -3.14 13.24
C ASP A 40 -23.01 -4.19 14.12
N ALA A 41 -21.92 -4.77 13.70
CA ALA A 41 -21.13 -5.70 14.51
C ALA A 41 -20.29 -4.99 15.61
N ARG A 42 -20.06 -3.67 15.50
CA ARG A 42 -19.24 -2.86 16.42
C ARG A 42 -20.04 -2.27 17.58
N LYS A 43 -21.37 -2.25 17.52
CA LYS A 43 -22.22 -1.65 18.57
C LYS A 43 -21.99 -2.26 19.96
N ASN A 44 -21.56 -3.52 20.02
CA ASN A 44 -21.28 -4.25 21.26
C ASN A 44 -19.82 -4.25 21.70
N THR A 45 -18.91 -3.59 20.97
CA THR A 45 -17.48 -3.55 21.34
C THR A 45 -17.27 -2.58 22.51
N PRO A 46 -16.67 -3.01 23.65
CA PRO A 46 -16.41 -2.14 24.77
C PRO A 46 -15.60 -0.89 24.36
N LYS A 47 -15.97 0.30 24.82
CA LYS A 47 -15.32 1.60 24.47
C LYS A 47 -13.80 1.59 24.57
N ARG A 48 -13.20 0.82 25.50
CA ARG A 48 -11.75 0.69 25.68
C ARG A 48 -11.02 -0.02 24.51
N PHE A 49 -11.76 -0.71 23.65
CA PHE A 49 -11.19 -1.44 22.48
C PHE A 49 -11.45 -0.72 21.16
N LYS A 50 -12.34 0.28 21.14
CA LYS A 50 -12.66 1.05 19.92
C LYS A 50 -11.47 1.83 19.36
N ASN A 51 -10.47 2.13 20.21
CA ASN A 51 -9.26 2.88 19.79
C ASN A 51 -8.24 2.01 19.04
N HIS A 52 -8.46 0.71 18.91
CA HIS A 52 -7.56 -0.23 18.21
C HIS A 52 -8.18 -0.83 16.95
N ASP A 53 -9.44 -0.50 16.66
CA ASP A 53 -10.09 -0.93 15.41
C ASP A 53 -9.63 -0.06 14.26
N VAL A 54 -9.47 -0.66 13.09
CA VAL A 54 -9.24 0.10 11.84
C VAL A 54 -10.47 0.96 11.60
N PHE A 55 -10.26 2.25 11.48
CA PHE A 55 -11.31 3.24 11.30
C PHE A 55 -11.08 4.04 10.01
N TYR A 56 -12.14 4.20 9.25
CA TYR A 56 -12.21 5.06 8.07
C TYR A 56 -13.38 6.02 8.25
N ASP A 57 -13.16 7.31 7.94
CA ASP A 57 -14.14 8.38 8.20
C ASP A 57 -15.37 8.33 7.28
N VAL A 58 -15.24 7.82 6.05
CA VAL A 58 -16.33 7.75 5.07
C VAL A 58 -16.60 6.36 4.53
N PHE A 59 -15.78 5.36 4.89
CA PHE A 59 -15.93 3.99 4.40
C PHE A 59 -16.62 3.10 5.43
N GLU A 60 -17.81 2.58 5.10
CA GLU A 60 -18.64 1.78 6.01
C GLU A 60 -18.24 0.30 6.12
N GLY A 61 -17.24 -0.14 5.35
CA GLY A 61 -16.81 -1.54 5.28
C GLY A 61 -17.44 -2.32 4.12
N PHE A 62 -17.01 -3.56 3.97
CA PHE A 62 -17.53 -4.46 2.93
C PHE A 62 -18.69 -5.30 3.44
N GLU A 63 -19.58 -5.70 2.53
CA GLU A 63 -20.76 -6.51 2.86
C GLU A 63 -20.40 -7.92 3.35
N SER A 64 -19.39 -8.52 2.72
CA SER A 64 -18.89 -9.85 3.08
C SER A 64 -17.45 -10.07 2.59
N PRO A 65 -16.74 -11.08 3.14
CA PRO A 65 -15.43 -11.49 2.61
C PRO A 65 -15.49 -11.90 1.13
N GLU A 66 -16.58 -12.50 0.69
CA GLU A 66 -16.78 -12.92 -0.71
C GLU A 66 -16.93 -11.70 -1.62
N PHE A 67 -17.64 -10.66 -1.17
CA PHE A 67 -17.74 -9.40 -1.90
C PHE A 67 -16.37 -8.71 -2.00
N TYR A 68 -15.61 -8.67 -0.89
CA TYR A 68 -14.25 -8.12 -0.87
C TYR A 68 -13.32 -8.83 -1.86
N ARG A 69 -13.37 -10.16 -1.94
CA ARG A 69 -12.58 -10.94 -2.91
C ARG A 69 -12.93 -10.58 -4.36
N LYS A 70 -14.22 -10.51 -4.69
CA LYS A 70 -14.67 -10.11 -6.03
C LYS A 70 -14.25 -8.68 -6.37
N TRP A 71 -14.43 -7.76 -5.44
CA TRP A 71 -14.01 -6.37 -5.57
C TRP A 71 -12.49 -6.27 -5.80
N THR A 72 -11.69 -7.07 -5.09
CA THR A 72 -10.23 -7.10 -5.30
C THR A 72 -9.89 -7.56 -6.72
N VAL A 73 -10.58 -8.54 -7.27
CA VAL A 73 -10.38 -8.98 -8.66
C VAL A 73 -10.70 -7.85 -9.65
N GLU A 74 -11.83 -7.16 -9.46
CA GLU A 74 -12.20 -6.03 -10.34
C GLU A 74 -11.19 -4.87 -10.23
N LEU A 75 -10.65 -4.62 -9.03
CA LEU A 75 -9.60 -3.64 -8.82
C LEU A 75 -8.34 -3.97 -9.64
N PHE A 76 -7.91 -5.24 -9.62
CA PHE A 76 -6.74 -5.68 -10.41
C PHE A 76 -6.99 -5.67 -11.92
N LYS A 77 -8.21 -5.91 -12.38
CA LYS A 77 -8.56 -5.71 -13.80
C LYS A 77 -8.38 -4.24 -14.20
N ALA A 78 -8.85 -3.30 -13.37
CA ALA A 78 -8.67 -1.88 -13.61
C ALA A 78 -7.18 -1.44 -13.51
N TYR A 79 -6.38 -2.09 -12.66
CA TYR A 79 -4.92 -1.88 -12.63
C TYR A 79 -4.25 -2.30 -13.93
N ASP A 80 -4.70 -3.40 -14.55
CA ASP A 80 -4.15 -3.87 -15.83
C ASP A 80 -4.27 -2.83 -16.95
N ASP A 81 -5.37 -2.06 -16.94
CA ASP A 81 -5.65 -1.02 -17.93
C ASP A 81 -4.76 0.23 -17.79
N VAL A 82 -4.18 0.48 -16.60
CA VAL A 82 -3.43 1.71 -16.31
C VAL A 82 -1.96 1.47 -15.96
N LEU A 83 -1.55 0.22 -15.74
CA LEU A 83 -0.17 -0.12 -15.45
C LEU A 83 0.67 -0.10 -16.73
N GLU A 84 1.81 0.59 -16.71
CA GLU A 84 2.78 0.62 -17.81
C GLU A 84 3.33 -0.79 -18.07
N LYS A 85 3.86 -0.99 -19.28
CA LYS A 85 4.58 -2.23 -19.61
C LYS A 85 5.75 -2.45 -18.65
N ASP A 86 5.92 -3.70 -18.21
CA ASP A 86 6.92 -4.11 -17.22
C ASP A 86 6.78 -3.37 -15.86
N GLY A 87 5.62 -2.78 -15.59
CA GLY A 87 5.28 -2.14 -14.34
C GLY A 87 4.98 -3.14 -13.23
N VAL A 88 4.86 -2.65 -12.00
CA VAL A 88 4.67 -3.48 -10.81
C VAL A 88 3.54 -2.97 -9.91
N VAL A 89 2.78 -3.89 -9.33
CA VAL A 89 1.80 -3.60 -8.29
C VAL A 89 2.37 -4.05 -6.93
N LEU A 90 2.57 -3.10 -6.03
CA LEU A 90 3.01 -3.30 -4.65
C LEU A 90 1.78 -3.20 -3.75
N TYR A 91 1.15 -4.34 -3.48
CA TYR A 91 -0.13 -4.43 -2.80
C TYR A 91 0.05 -4.83 -1.33
N ASN A 92 -0.03 -3.85 -0.43
CA ASN A 92 0.12 -4.09 1.01
C ASN A 92 -1.18 -4.63 1.58
N LEU A 93 -1.16 -5.86 2.04
CA LEU A 93 -2.32 -6.53 2.62
C LEU A 93 -1.89 -7.36 3.83
N SER A 94 -2.70 -7.33 4.87
CA SER A 94 -2.51 -8.13 6.07
C SER A 94 -3.73 -9.03 6.33
N TYR A 95 -3.53 -10.03 7.17
CA TYR A 95 -4.62 -10.89 7.64
C TYR A 95 -5.20 -10.38 8.96
N SER A 96 -6.50 -10.55 9.15
CA SER A 96 -7.20 -10.22 10.40
C SER A 96 -7.30 -11.43 11.33
N THR A 97 -7.71 -11.18 12.56
CA THR A 97 -7.98 -12.27 13.52
C THR A 97 -9.28 -13.01 13.15
N GLU A 98 -10.23 -12.29 12.62
CA GLU A 98 -11.56 -12.80 12.21
C GLU A 98 -11.46 -13.63 10.93
N ASN A 99 -10.65 -13.16 9.97
CA ASN A 99 -10.48 -13.79 8.66
C ASN A 99 -9.00 -13.99 8.34
N PRO A 100 -8.28 -14.92 9.02
CA PRO A 100 -6.82 -15.04 8.90
C PRO A 100 -6.35 -15.53 7.53
N TYR A 101 -7.23 -16.08 6.72
CA TYR A 101 -6.94 -16.62 5.38
C TYR A 101 -7.39 -15.68 4.25
N LEU A 102 -8.13 -14.61 4.53
CA LEU A 102 -8.77 -13.78 3.50
C LEU A 102 -7.75 -13.14 2.55
N ALA A 103 -6.63 -12.63 3.07
CA ALA A 103 -5.57 -12.05 2.26
C ALA A 103 -5.06 -13.04 1.20
N TYR A 104 -4.84 -14.29 1.59
CA TYR A 104 -4.38 -15.35 0.68
C TYR A 104 -5.41 -15.71 -0.36
N LEU A 105 -6.70 -15.75 0.01
CA LEU A 105 -7.80 -16.00 -0.93
C LEU A 105 -7.96 -14.86 -1.94
N CYS A 106 -7.81 -13.60 -1.51
CA CYS A 106 -7.84 -12.46 -2.43
C CYS A 106 -6.73 -12.59 -3.50
N ILE A 107 -5.50 -12.88 -3.08
CA ILE A 107 -4.38 -13.04 -4.01
C ILE A 107 -4.56 -14.27 -4.90
N ALA A 108 -5.06 -15.37 -4.38
CA ALA A 108 -5.38 -16.56 -5.20
C ALA A 108 -6.44 -16.26 -6.27
N ASP A 109 -7.46 -15.46 -5.94
CA ASP A 109 -8.48 -15.05 -6.90
C ASP A 109 -7.91 -14.08 -7.95
N VAL A 110 -7.05 -13.15 -7.56
CA VAL A 110 -6.34 -12.26 -8.50
C VAL A 110 -5.56 -13.10 -9.52
N ILE A 111 -4.73 -14.05 -9.07
CA ILE A 111 -3.96 -14.94 -9.95
C ILE A 111 -4.89 -15.75 -10.88
N LYS A 112 -6.04 -16.20 -10.36
CA LYS A 112 -6.95 -17.06 -11.12
C LYS A 112 -7.76 -16.31 -12.17
N TYR A 113 -8.15 -15.06 -11.90
CA TYR A 113 -9.15 -14.33 -12.67
C TYR A 113 -8.64 -13.06 -13.37
N THR A 114 -7.34 -12.80 -13.28
CA THR A 114 -6.67 -11.68 -13.95
C THR A 114 -5.39 -12.13 -14.64
N ASN A 115 -4.68 -11.20 -15.28
CA ASN A 115 -3.38 -11.46 -15.91
C ASN A 115 -2.20 -11.38 -14.93
N PHE A 116 -2.45 -11.13 -13.64
CA PHE A 116 -1.40 -10.94 -12.65
C PHE A 116 -0.98 -12.23 -11.97
N VAL A 117 0.32 -12.31 -11.67
CA VAL A 117 0.93 -13.35 -10.84
C VAL A 117 1.77 -12.71 -9.73
N VAL A 118 2.04 -13.46 -8.66
CA VAL A 118 2.94 -13.00 -7.61
C VAL A 118 4.38 -13.23 -8.04
N ALA A 119 5.15 -12.15 -8.18
CA ALA A 119 6.59 -12.21 -8.43
C ALA A 119 7.39 -12.35 -7.14
N ASP A 120 6.94 -11.71 -6.05
CA ASP A 120 7.58 -11.78 -4.73
C ASP A 120 6.56 -11.48 -3.61
N CYS A 121 6.95 -11.76 -2.37
CA CYS A 121 6.20 -11.39 -1.19
C CYS A 121 7.16 -10.81 -0.14
N ILE A 122 7.04 -9.50 0.10
CA ILE A 122 7.87 -8.78 1.06
C ILE A 122 7.21 -8.79 2.42
N SER A 123 7.96 -9.23 3.45
CA SER A 123 7.53 -9.15 4.84
C SER A 123 7.92 -7.79 5.43
N TRP A 124 6.95 -6.97 5.78
CA TRP A 124 7.20 -5.74 6.51
C TRP A 124 7.03 -5.96 8.00
N LYS A 125 8.15 -5.96 8.74
CA LYS A 125 8.16 -5.98 10.20
C LYS A 125 7.98 -4.58 10.76
N LYS A 126 6.98 -4.40 11.59
CA LYS A 126 6.65 -3.16 12.27
C LYS A 126 7.47 -2.99 13.54
N ASN A 127 8.24 -1.91 13.66
CA ASN A 127 9.14 -1.68 14.81
C ASN A 127 8.40 -1.39 16.12
N SER A 128 7.18 -0.88 16.04
CA SER A 128 6.35 -0.47 17.18
C SER A 128 5.01 -1.19 17.23
N ALA A 129 4.96 -2.45 16.79
CA ALA A 129 3.75 -3.24 16.83
C ALA A 129 3.30 -3.46 18.28
N LEU A 130 2.11 -2.98 18.61
CA LEU A 130 1.48 -3.30 19.88
C LEU A 130 0.98 -4.75 19.88
N PRO A 131 1.02 -5.47 21.02
CA PRO A 131 0.46 -6.79 21.14
C PRO A 131 -1.04 -6.75 20.81
N GLN A 132 -1.42 -7.15 19.61
CA GLN A 132 -2.82 -7.16 19.17
C GLN A 132 -3.54 -8.46 19.46
N ASN A 133 -2.80 -9.52 19.80
CA ASN A 133 -3.36 -10.83 20.06
C ASN A 133 -3.39 -11.11 21.56
N ARG A 134 -4.58 -11.07 22.14
CA ARG A 134 -4.84 -11.44 23.53
C ARG A 134 -5.24 -12.90 23.71
N ASN A 135 -5.29 -13.64 22.62
CA ASN A 135 -5.60 -15.07 22.67
C ASN A 135 -4.32 -15.84 23.01
N SER A 136 -4.37 -16.70 24.02
CA SER A 136 -3.24 -17.53 24.45
C SER A 136 -2.68 -18.45 23.36
N ASN A 137 -3.48 -18.73 22.33
CA ASN A 137 -3.13 -19.67 21.26
C ASN A 137 -2.58 -19.00 20.00
N ARG A 138 -2.45 -17.66 19.98
CA ARG A 138 -2.00 -16.94 18.79
C ARG A 138 -0.82 -16.03 19.10
N LEU A 139 0.10 -15.94 18.14
CA LEU A 139 1.25 -15.05 18.23
C LEU A 139 0.84 -13.59 18.02
N THR A 140 1.60 -12.68 18.61
CA THR A 140 1.50 -11.25 18.29
C THR A 140 1.91 -11.03 16.85
N ARG A 141 1.05 -10.39 16.07
CA ARG A 141 1.33 -10.05 14.67
C ARG A 141 2.18 -8.79 14.62
N VAL A 142 3.40 -8.94 14.15
CA VAL A 142 4.35 -7.84 13.98
C VAL A 142 4.65 -7.58 12.50
N CYS A 143 4.19 -8.44 11.60
CA CYS A 143 4.42 -8.31 10.17
C CYS A 143 3.13 -8.06 9.39
N GLU A 144 3.27 -7.32 8.31
CA GLU A 144 2.34 -7.26 7.18
C GLU A 144 3.06 -7.69 5.91
N PHE A 145 2.32 -7.93 4.83
CA PHE A 145 2.86 -8.42 3.58
C PHE A 145 2.64 -7.40 2.47
N VAL A 146 3.65 -7.22 1.62
CA VAL A 146 3.49 -6.59 0.31
C VAL A 146 3.59 -7.69 -0.72
N PHE A 147 2.48 -7.99 -1.36
CA PHE A 147 2.48 -8.85 -2.53
C PHE A 147 2.95 -8.02 -3.73
N VAL A 148 4.04 -8.47 -4.34
CA VAL A 148 4.59 -7.89 -5.56
C VAL A 148 3.95 -8.63 -6.72
N LEU A 149 3.03 -7.97 -7.42
CA LEU A 149 2.31 -8.59 -8.53
C LEU A 149 2.72 -7.92 -9.84
N VAL A 150 2.87 -8.74 -10.86
CA VAL A 150 3.22 -8.35 -12.22
C VAL A 150 2.34 -9.12 -13.20
N ARG A 151 2.22 -8.66 -14.45
CA ARG A 151 1.58 -9.48 -15.47
C ARG A 151 2.37 -10.77 -15.70
N GLU A 152 1.72 -11.89 -15.88
CA GLU A 152 2.35 -13.20 -16.03
C GLU A 152 3.41 -13.19 -17.15
N LEU A 153 3.11 -12.55 -18.28
CA LEU A 153 4.03 -12.42 -19.40
C LEU A 153 5.25 -11.54 -19.11
N GLU A 154 5.18 -10.69 -18.08
CA GLU A 154 6.21 -9.76 -17.68
C GLU A 154 7.03 -10.24 -16.45
N LEU A 155 6.78 -11.46 -15.97
CA LEU A 155 7.45 -12.02 -14.79
C LEU A 155 9.00 -12.04 -14.89
N LYS A 156 9.54 -12.03 -16.09
CA LYS A 156 10.99 -12.02 -16.34
C LYS A 156 11.54 -10.64 -16.75
N THR A 157 10.67 -9.67 -16.97
CA THR A 157 11.06 -8.36 -17.53
C THR A 157 10.64 -7.18 -16.67
N PHE A 158 9.80 -7.40 -15.64
CA PHE A 158 9.34 -6.33 -14.76
C PHE A 158 10.51 -5.57 -14.13
N ARG A 159 10.31 -4.27 -13.88
CA ARG A 159 11.40 -3.36 -13.53
C ARG A 159 11.71 -3.37 -12.05
N THR A 160 12.99 -3.46 -11.75
CA THR A 160 13.55 -3.20 -10.42
C THR A 160 14.79 -2.34 -10.57
N THR A 161 15.27 -1.73 -9.48
CA THR A 161 16.54 -1.01 -9.47
C THR A 161 17.77 -1.92 -9.37
N LYS A 162 17.57 -3.25 -9.40
CA LYS A 162 18.67 -4.22 -9.45
C LYS A 162 19.31 -4.21 -10.83
N GLU A 163 20.54 -3.76 -10.91
CA GLU A 163 21.31 -3.79 -12.13
C GLU A 163 22.46 -4.78 -12.02
N GLN A 164 22.60 -5.61 -13.04
CA GLN A 164 23.73 -6.53 -13.12
C GLN A 164 25.00 -5.74 -13.42
N TYR A 165 26.07 -6.02 -12.69
CA TYR A 165 27.38 -5.42 -12.98
C TYR A 165 28.46 -6.48 -13.19
N GLY A 166 29.41 -6.18 -14.09
CA GLY A 166 30.49 -7.11 -14.45
C GLY A 166 30.01 -8.31 -15.26
N ASN A 167 30.88 -9.29 -15.43
CA ASN A 167 30.64 -10.46 -16.28
C ASN A 167 30.11 -11.69 -15.53
N MET A 168 29.87 -11.59 -14.23
CA MET A 168 29.32 -12.71 -13.43
C MET A 168 27.81 -12.62 -13.35
N GLN A 169 27.13 -13.73 -13.64
CA GLN A 169 25.66 -13.81 -13.72
C GLN A 169 24.92 -13.40 -12.43
N ASN A 170 25.61 -13.35 -11.29
CA ASN A 170 24.98 -13.10 -9.97
C ASN A 170 25.42 -11.80 -9.30
N ASN A 171 26.09 -10.90 -10.03
CA ASN A 171 26.50 -9.61 -9.47
C ASN A 171 25.45 -8.53 -9.73
N TYR A 172 24.80 -8.05 -8.67
CA TYR A 172 23.79 -6.98 -8.72
C TYR A 172 24.17 -5.81 -7.82
N THR A 173 23.85 -4.60 -8.25
CA THR A 173 24.09 -3.34 -7.52
C THR A 173 23.21 -3.22 -6.26
N ASN A 174 22.07 -3.90 -6.24
CA ASN A 174 21.11 -3.85 -5.15
C ASN A 174 20.85 -5.28 -4.63
N LEU A 175 21.24 -5.51 -3.38
CA LEU A 175 21.03 -6.78 -2.67
C LEU A 175 19.78 -6.74 -1.77
N ALA A 176 18.76 -5.97 -2.16
CA ALA A 176 17.53 -5.88 -1.41
C ALA A 176 16.94 -7.27 -1.11
N THR A 177 16.48 -7.42 0.10
CA THR A 177 15.84 -8.65 0.58
C THR A 177 14.33 -8.45 0.62
N ASN A 178 13.57 -9.54 0.63
CA ASN A 178 12.12 -9.51 0.80
C ASN A 178 11.69 -9.31 2.28
N PHE A 179 12.52 -8.62 3.06
CA PHE A 179 12.27 -8.27 4.45
C PHE A 179 12.59 -6.79 4.68
N ILE A 180 11.58 -6.02 5.11
CA ILE A 180 11.71 -4.61 5.46
C ILE A 180 11.36 -4.43 6.93
N GLU A 181 12.22 -3.75 7.67
CA GLU A 181 11.93 -3.29 9.03
C GLU A 181 11.74 -1.77 9.02
N ALA A 182 10.55 -1.31 9.37
CA ALA A 182 10.20 0.10 9.36
C ALA A 182 9.13 0.43 10.42
N PRO A 183 9.01 1.72 10.84
CA PRO A 183 7.94 2.15 11.71
C PRO A 183 6.55 1.83 11.13
N ASN A 184 5.55 1.69 12.02
CA ASN A 184 4.17 1.41 11.62
C ASN A 184 3.57 2.55 10.83
N ASN A 185 3.79 3.78 11.30
CA ASN A 185 3.25 5.02 10.75
C ASN A 185 4.22 6.17 11.00
N ASP A 186 4.02 7.25 10.29
CA ASP A 186 4.69 8.51 10.59
C ASP A 186 4.14 9.06 11.92
N ILE A 187 4.99 9.77 12.67
CA ILE A 187 4.57 10.48 13.88
C ILE A 187 3.81 11.72 13.41
N LEU A 188 2.53 11.55 13.19
CA LEU A 188 1.62 12.63 12.85
C LEU A 188 0.83 13.02 14.12
N SER A 189 0.28 14.23 14.12
CA SER A 189 -0.49 14.72 15.26
C SER A 189 -1.68 13.81 15.57
N THR A 190 -2.19 13.88 16.80
CA THR A 190 -3.39 13.12 17.22
C THR A 190 -4.62 13.35 16.34
N GLU A 191 -4.67 14.45 15.56
CA GLU A 191 -5.75 14.75 14.63
C GLU A 191 -5.77 13.79 13.46
N VAL A 192 -4.61 13.37 12.95
CA VAL A 192 -4.50 12.44 11.82
C VAL A 192 -4.94 11.04 12.20
N ASN A 193 -4.60 10.61 13.42
CA ASN A 193 -5.04 9.31 13.92
C ASN A 193 -6.58 9.20 14.06
N LYS A 194 -7.28 10.34 14.04
CA LYS A 194 -8.75 10.37 14.03
C LYS A 194 -9.34 10.20 12.62
N LEU A 195 -8.60 10.54 11.58
CA LEU A 195 -9.04 10.38 10.18
C LEU A 195 -8.78 8.96 9.67
N ASN A 196 -7.58 8.45 9.94
CA ASN A 196 -7.17 7.11 9.51
C ASN A 196 -6.05 6.59 10.45
N ASN A 197 -6.26 5.45 11.08
CA ASN A 197 -5.28 4.80 11.95
C ASN A 197 -4.57 3.60 11.30
N ALA A 198 -4.88 3.32 10.04
CA ALA A 198 -4.33 2.20 9.26
C ALA A 198 -3.33 2.66 8.20
N THR A 199 -2.55 3.71 8.48
CA THR A 199 -1.54 4.23 7.56
C THR A 199 -0.22 3.47 7.71
N PHE A 200 0.54 3.34 6.61
CA PHE A 200 1.94 2.95 6.67
C PHE A 200 2.86 4.17 6.79
N SER A 201 4.14 3.95 7.08
CA SER A 201 5.11 5.05 7.25
C SER A 201 5.78 5.43 5.92
N THR A 202 6.19 6.70 5.82
CA THR A 202 7.02 7.19 4.70
C THR A 202 8.34 6.41 4.61
N ALA A 203 8.92 6.01 5.75
CA ALA A 203 10.13 5.19 5.77
C ALA A 203 9.93 3.84 5.08
N PHE A 204 8.80 3.17 5.32
CA PHE A 204 8.45 1.91 4.66
C PHE A 204 8.29 2.09 3.14
N VAL A 205 7.54 3.12 2.70
CA VAL A 205 7.36 3.41 1.28
C VAL A 205 8.69 3.72 0.60
N ASN A 206 9.59 4.48 1.25
CA ASN A 206 10.92 4.77 0.71
C ASN A 206 11.75 3.50 0.45
N GLU A 207 11.65 2.49 1.33
CA GLU A 207 12.36 1.22 1.08
C GLU A 207 11.79 0.50 -0.16
N LEU A 208 10.48 0.53 -0.37
CA LEU A 208 9.86 -0.02 -1.58
C LEU A 208 10.28 0.75 -2.84
N LEU A 209 10.28 2.09 -2.79
CA LEU A 209 10.71 2.93 -3.92
C LEU A 209 12.19 2.69 -4.28
N LYS A 210 13.07 2.48 -3.31
CA LYS A 210 14.48 2.13 -3.57
C LYS A 210 14.64 0.85 -4.40
N ILE A 211 13.71 -0.09 -4.27
CA ILE A 211 13.76 -1.39 -4.96
C ILE A 211 13.12 -1.32 -6.34
N TYR A 212 12.04 -0.54 -6.52
CA TYR A 212 11.19 -0.62 -7.70
C TYR A 212 11.11 0.67 -8.50
N ALA A 213 11.54 1.82 -7.97
CA ALA A 213 11.38 3.12 -8.62
C ALA A 213 12.69 3.75 -9.08
N TYR A 214 12.66 4.34 -10.25
CA TYR A 214 13.65 5.32 -10.68
C TYR A 214 13.10 6.75 -10.54
N PRO A 215 13.96 7.78 -10.43
CA PRO A 215 13.50 9.17 -10.50
C PRO A 215 12.61 9.42 -11.72
N ASN A 216 11.59 10.24 -11.56
CA ASN A 216 10.57 10.56 -12.54
C ASN A 216 9.55 9.46 -12.86
N TYR A 217 9.66 8.25 -12.27
CA TYR A 217 8.57 7.27 -12.36
C TYR A 217 7.30 7.84 -11.78
N THR A 218 6.16 7.46 -12.34
CA THR A 218 4.83 7.82 -11.82
C THR A 218 4.29 6.66 -10.98
N VAL A 219 4.00 6.95 -9.72
CA VAL A 219 3.43 6.01 -8.76
C VAL A 219 1.95 6.33 -8.55
N TYR A 220 1.08 5.35 -8.70
CA TYR A 220 -0.33 5.47 -8.38
C TYR A 220 -0.66 4.81 -7.04
N ASP A 221 -1.35 5.56 -6.17
CA ASP A 221 -1.95 5.02 -4.96
C ASP A 221 -3.46 5.18 -5.02
N SER A 222 -4.15 4.05 -5.18
CA SER A 222 -5.61 4.01 -5.32
C SER A 222 -6.37 4.28 -4.02
N PHE A 223 -5.65 4.31 -2.87
CA PHE A 223 -6.20 4.59 -1.53
C PHE A 223 -5.23 5.50 -0.78
N MET A 224 -5.00 6.70 -1.32
CA MET A 224 -3.94 7.61 -0.91
C MET A 224 -4.00 8.02 0.57
N GLY A 225 -5.18 8.01 1.17
CA GLY A 225 -5.36 8.33 2.58
C GLY A 225 -4.79 9.70 2.96
N THR A 226 -3.95 9.70 3.97
CA THR A 226 -3.28 10.90 4.48
C THR A 226 -2.03 11.30 3.69
N GLY A 227 -1.81 10.73 2.49
CA GLY A 227 -0.80 11.15 1.53
C GLY A 227 0.62 10.60 1.76
N THR A 228 0.77 9.49 2.46
CA THR A 228 2.11 8.92 2.75
C THR A 228 2.87 8.57 1.49
N THR A 229 2.22 7.91 0.53
CA THR A 229 2.82 7.57 -0.77
C THR A 229 3.24 8.82 -1.53
N ALA A 230 2.39 9.86 -1.58
CA ALA A 230 2.70 11.12 -2.26
C ALA A 230 3.92 11.84 -1.65
N VAL A 231 4.01 11.84 -0.31
CA VAL A 231 5.15 12.41 0.42
C VAL A 231 6.43 11.64 0.10
N ALA A 232 6.39 10.31 0.11
CA ALA A 232 7.55 9.48 -0.21
C ALA A 232 8.00 9.69 -1.67
N CYS A 233 7.06 9.74 -2.62
CA CYS A 233 7.35 10.02 -4.03
C CYS A 233 8.05 11.37 -4.20
N LYS A 234 7.51 12.43 -3.59
CA LYS A 234 8.12 13.77 -3.63
C LYS A 234 9.55 13.77 -3.09
N ASN A 235 9.81 13.05 -2.00
CA ASN A 235 11.14 12.95 -1.40
C ASN A 235 12.13 12.14 -2.26
N TYR A 236 11.62 11.12 -2.96
CA TYR A 236 12.42 10.22 -3.79
C TYR A 236 12.67 10.78 -5.20
N GLY A 237 11.91 11.80 -5.62
CA GLY A 237 11.97 12.36 -6.97
C GLY A 237 11.09 11.64 -7.98
N CYS A 238 10.06 10.94 -7.51
CA CYS A 238 9.00 10.35 -8.32
C CYS A 238 7.81 11.29 -8.46
N ASN A 239 7.04 11.10 -9.53
CA ASN A 239 5.70 11.64 -9.65
C ASN A 239 4.69 10.75 -8.93
N TYR A 240 3.53 11.30 -8.61
CA TYR A 240 2.44 10.52 -8.04
C TYR A 240 1.08 10.90 -8.65
N ILE A 241 0.17 9.96 -8.59
CA ILE A 241 -1.28 10.16 -8.77
C ILE A 241 -1.93 9.46 -7.58
N GLY A 242 -2.94 10.07 -6.98
CA GLY A 242 -3.65 9.47 -5.85
C GLY A 242 -5.15 9.58 -6.00
N SER A 243 -5.88 8.56 -5.52
CA SER A 243 -7.31 8.59 -5.31
C SER A 243 -7.62 8.47 -3.83
N GLU A 244 -8.57 9.27 -3.35
CA GLU A 244 -9.04 9.21 -1.97
C GLU A 244 -10.49 9.74 -1.90
N ILE A 245 -11.38 8.94 -1.35
CA ILE A 245 -12.81 9.31 -1.25
C ILE A 245 -13.06 10.31 -0.12
N SER A 246 -12.25 10.29 0.93
CA SER A 246 -12.38 11.21 2.07
C SER A 246 -11.80 12.57 1.73
N LYS A 247 -12.67 13.57 1.62
CA LYS A 247 -12.25 14.97 1.42
C LYS A 247 -11.32 15.45 2.55
N ALA A 248 -11.60 15.08 3.78
CA ALA A 248 -10.80 15.48 4.93
C ALA A 248 -9.36 14.91 4.85
N GLN A 249 -9.22 13.66 4.39
CA GLN A 249 -7.90 13.05 4.18
C GLN A 249 -7.16 13.71 3.02
N VAL A 250 -7.85 14.04 1.90
CA VAL A 250 -7.25 14.78 0.77
C VAL A 250 -6.75 16.16 1.20
N GLU A 251 -7.56 16.91 1.95
CA GLU A 251 -7.18 18.24 2.46
C GLU A 251 -5.96 18.14 3.37
N PHE A 252 -5.94 17.13 4.26
CA PHE A 252 -4.79 16.88 5.12
C PHE A 252 -3.54 16.48 4.32
N ALA A 253 -3.66 15.58 3.35
CA ALA A 253 -2.56 15.15 2.50
C ALA A 253 -1.95 16.34 1.72
N ASN A 254 -2.78 17.21 1.15
CA ASN A 254 -2.35 18.40 0.44
C ASN A 254 -1.65 19.41 1.39
N LYS A 255 -2.17 19.60 2.61
CA LYS A 255 -1.50 20.40 3.64
C LYS A 255 -0.13 19.83 4.00
N ARG A 256 -0.04 18.52 4.22
CA ARG A 256 1.21 17.82 4.49
C ARG A 256 2.23 18.00 3.38
N LEU A 257 1.81 17.91 2.13
CA LEU A 257 2.66 18.13 0.94
C LEU A 257 3.14 19.59 0.78
N SER A 258 2.30 20.58 1.15
CA SER A 258 2.64 22.00 1.02
C SER A 258 3.52 22.50 2.16
N GLU A 259 3.27 22.07 3.39
CA GLU A 259 3.98 22.54 4.59
C GLU A 259 5.27 21.76 4.88
N GLY A 260 5.56 20.70 4.11
CA GLY A 260 6.73 19.86 4.37
C GLY A 260 6.66 19.16 5.73
N LEU A 261 5.47 18.84 6.20
CA LEU A 261 5.23 18.10 7.45
C LEU A 261 5.72 16.65 7.34
N TYR A 262 6.99 16.52 7.03
CA TYR A 262 7.70 15.25 6.97
C TYR A 262 8.17 14.91 8.37
N SER A 263 7.68 13.84 8.92
CA SER A 263 8.29 13.25 10.11
C SER A 263 9.66 12.68 9.74
N MET A 264 10.65 13.55 9.64
CA MET A 264 12.05 13.15 9.52
C MET A 264 12.67 13.02 10.91
N LYS A 265 12.27 12.04 11.69
CA LYS A 265 13.26 11.36 12.53
C LYS A 265 13.99 10.41 11.58
N LYS A 266 15.29 10.71 11.29
CA LYS A 266 16.18 9.75 10.63
C LYS A 266 15.99 8.41 11.36
N PRO A 267 15.65 7.33 10.66
CA PRO A 267 15.72 6.02 11.28
C PRO A 267 17.18 5.83 11.71
N ASP A 268 17.41 5.41 12.95
CA ASP A 268 18.67 4.81 13.34
C ASP A 268 18.80 3.50 12.58
N ILE A 269 19.31 3.60 11.37
CA ILE A 269 19.65 2.45 10.54
C ILE A 269 20.93 1.88 11.13
N LYS A 270 20.79 1.02 12.11
CA LYS A 270 21.80 0.02 12.36
C LYS A 270 21.67 -1.02 11.25
N CYS A 271 22.44 -0.82 10.20
CA CYS A 271 22.73 -1.89 9.25
C CYS A 271 23.39 -3.02 10.06
N LEU A 272 22.66 -4.07 10.28
CA LEU A 272 23.22 -5.35 10.68
C LEU A 272 23.61 -6.06 9.37
N PHE A 273 24.92 -6.04 9.08
CA PHE A 273 25.56 -6.92 8.11
C PHE A 273 25.56 -8.36 8.66
#